data_f72400577cbfca3e123eb0e4f0b34be6
#
_entry.id   f72400577cbfca3e123eb0e4f0b34be6
#
_cell.length_a   1.000
_cell.length_b   1.000
_cell.length_c   1.000
_cell.angle_alpha   90.00
_cell.angle_beta   90.00
_cell.angle_gamma   90.00
#
_symmetry.space_group_name_H-M   'P 1'
#
loop_
_entity.id
_entity.type
_entity.pdbx_description
1 polymer ?
#
loop_
_entity_poly.entity_id
_entity_poly.type
_entity_poly.pdbx_seq_one_letter_code
_entity_poly.pdbx_strand_id
1 'polypeptide(L)'
;NCMVAQSGGPTAAINASLAGVISGIKKSGKYDTCYGAINGILGILNDHFLNLSEIMQENPDYRERRKTTPAMYLGSCRYKLPDYLDDDSPYVYIFKQFETYQIGAFFYIGGNDSMDTIKKLSDFAILTGQKQKFLGVPKTIDNDLALTDHTPGFGSAAKYIGASTKEVIRDAQGLTYKKSMITIMEVMGRNAGWLTGGFSSLFPNQAPV
;
A
#
# COMPACT_ATOMS: atom_id res chain seq x y z
N ASN A 1 13.88 4.64 -17.90
CA ASN A 1 13.81 4.40 -16.46
C ASN A 1 12.38 4.14 -16.02
N CYS A 2 12.20 3.69 -14.77
CA CYS A 2 10.89 3.58 -14.15
C CYS A 2 10.93 4.13 -12.73
N MET A 3 9.75 4.34 -12.17
CA MET A 3 9.59 4.83 -10.79
C MET A 3 8.57 4.01 -10.04
N VAL A 4 8.80 3.77 -8.75
CA VAL A 4 7.86 3.13 -7.84
C VAL A 4 7.64 3.99 -6.61
N ALA A 5 6.42 4.03 -6.11
CA ALA A 5 6.07 4.70 -4.87
C ALA A 5 5.13 3.86 -4.02
N GLN A 6 5.06 4.15 -2.74
CA GLN A 6 4.17 3.52 -1.77
C GLN A 6 3.28 4.59 -1.12
N SER A 7 2.03 4.24 -0.80
CA SER A 7 1.09 5.16 -0.16
C SER A 7 0.00 4.43 0.63
N GLY A 8 -0.78 5.19 1.39
CA GLY A 8 -1.84 4.67 2.26
C GLY A 8 -1.34 4.15 3.60
N GLY A 9 -2.12 3.34 4.29
CA GLY A 9 -1.74 2.74 5.56
C GLY A 9 -0.66 1.67 5.40
N PRO A 10 0.33 1.58 6.32
CA PRO A 10 1.33 0.52 6.31
C PRO A 10 0.70 -0.85 6.55
N THR A 11 1.27 -1.87 5.91
CA THR A 11 0.86 -3.28 6.11
C THR A 11 2.07 -4.19 6.15
N ALA A 12 1.89 -5.42 6.64
CA ALA A 12 2.95 -6.43 6.62
C ALA A 12 3.43 -6.77 5.20
N ALA A 13 2.57 -6.62 4.18
CA ALA A 13 2.83 -7.07 2.82
C ALA A 13 3.34 -5.97 1.88
N ILE A 14 3.26 -4.69 2.25
CA ILE A 14 3.51 -3.61 1.27
C ILE A 14 4.96 -3.55 0.77
N ASN A 15 5.93 -3.89 1.62
CA ASN A 15 7.32 -3.99 1.20
C ASN A 15 7.60 -5.24 0.36
N ALA A 16 6.85 -6.33 0.56
CA ALA A 16 6.92 -7.50 -0.31
C ALA A 16 6.40 -7.16 -1.73
N SER A 17 5.35 -6.34 -1.84
CA SER A 17 4.89 -5.82 -3.13
C SER A 17 5.96 -4.96 -3.81
N LEU A 18 6.65 -4.08 -3.06
CA LEU A 18 7.79 -3.31 -3.57
C LEU A 18 8.89 -4.24 -4.09
N ALA A 19 9.29 -5.26 -3.32
CA ALA A 19 10.28 -6.24 -3.74
C ALA A 19 9.85 -7.00 -5.00
N GLY A 20 8.55 -7.29 -5.14
CA GLY A 20 7.95 -7.88 -6.34
C GLY A 20 8.06 -6.99 -7.57
N VAL A 21 7.70 -5.70 -7.44
CA VAL A 21 7.83 -4.72 -8.53
C VAL A 21 9.28 -4.62 -8.99
N ILE A 22 10.22 -4.44 -8.05
CA ILE A 22 11.65 -4.36 -8.36
C ILE A 22 12.15 -5.63 -9.06
N SER A 23 11.70 -6.81 -8.61
CA SER A 23 12.05 -8.09 -9.24
C SER A 23 11.52 -8.21 -10.66
N GLY A 24 10.28 -7.77 -10.89
CA GLY A 24 9.66 -7.75 -12.21
C GLY A 24 10.38 -6.81 -13.17
N ILE A 25 10.73 -5.62 -12.71
CA ILE A 25 11.52 -4.64 -13.47
C ILE A 25 12.86 -5.25 -13.90
N LYS A 26 13.61 -5.82 -12.96
CA LYS A 26 14.90 -6.45 -13.25
C LYS A 26 14.78 -7.60 -14.26
N LYS A 27 13.76 -8.46 -14.09
CA LYS A 27 13.51 -9.57 -15.03
C LYS A 27 13.13 -9.11 -16.43
N SER A 28 12.42 -7.98 -16.53
CA SER A 28 11.96 -7.49 -17.84
C SER A 28 13.10 -7.00 -18.73
N GLY A 29 14.19 -6.52 -18.15
CA GLY A 29 15.31 -5.89 -18.85
C GLY A 29 14.93 -4.63 -19.65
N LYS A 30 13.74 -4.06 -19.40
CA LYS A 30 13.21 -2.93 -20.19
C LYS A 30 13.58 -1.56 -19.62
N TYR A 31 14.06 -1.50 -18.39
CA TYR A 31 14.36 -0.27 -17.69
C TYR A 31 15.75 -0.34 -17.06
N ASP A 32 16.55 0.69 -17.29
CA ASP A 32 17.93 0.76 -16.80
C ASP A 32 17.96 1.10 -15.31
N THR A 33 17.16 2.08 -14.90
CA THR A 33 17.11 2.56 -13.52
C THR A 33 15.69 2.50 -12.97
N CYS A 34 15.58 2.06 -11.72
CA CYS A 34 14.36 2.10 -10.91
C CYS A 34 14.54 3.13 -9.80
N TYR A 35 13.74 4.18 -9.83
CA TYR A 35 13.66 5.18 -8.76
C TYR A 35 12.56 4.83 -7.78
N GLY A 36 12.79 5.11 -6.48
CA GLY A 36 11.78 5.04 -5.43
C GLY A 36 11.40 6.43 -4.96
N ALA A 37 10.15 6.86 -5.17
CA ALA A 37 9.67 8.14 -4.68
C ALA A 37 9.36 8.06 -3.17
N ILE A 38 9.99 8.91 -2.37
CA ILE A 38 9.83 8.94 -0.92
C ILE A 38 8.54 9.68 -0.55
N ASN A 39 7.73 9.07 0.29
CA ASN A 39 6.42 9.59 0.68
C ASN A 39 5.43 9.70 -0.50
N GLY A 40 5.40 8.69 -1.34
CA GLY A 40 4.40 8.57 -2.40
C GLY A 40 4.48 9.68 -3.44
N ILE A 41 3.32 10.21 -3.82
CA ILE A 41 3.23 11.29 -4.83
C ILE A 41 3.90 12.59 -4.36
N LEU A 42 3.95 12.84 -3.04
CA LEU A 42 4.67 14.00 -2.49
C LEU A 42 6.17 13.94 -2.77
N GLY A 43 6.75 12.75 -2.84
CA GLY A 43 8.15 12.58 -3.24
C GLY A 43 8.40 13.06 -4.66
N ILE A 44 7.43 12.85 -5.57
CA ILE A 44 7.55 13.35 -6.95
C ILE A 44 7.41 14.89 -6.98
N LEU A 45 6.46 15.43 -6.23
CA LEU A 45 6.23 16.87 -6.14
C LEU A 45 7.36 17.64 -5.45
N ASN A 46 8.14 16.97 -4.61
CA ASN A 46 9.26 17.58 -3.86
C ASN A 46 10.64 17.11 -4.36
N ASP A 47 10.70 16.42 -5.49
CA ASP A 47 11.95 15.92 -6.09
C ASP A 47 12.78 15.04 -5.13
N HIS A 48 12.09 14.19 -4.36
CA HIS A 48 12.69 13.35 -3.32
C HIS A 48 12.65 11.87 -3.71
N PHE A 49 13.75 11.40 -4.31
CA PHE A 49 13.87 10.04 -4.84
C PHE A 49 15.09 9.30 -4.32
N LEU A 50 14.99 7.97 -4.27
CA LEU A 50 16.10 7.05 -4.08
C LEU A 50 16.39 6.31 -5.39
N ASN A 51 17.65 6.13 -5.74
CA ASN A 51 18.04 5.21 -6.80
C ASN A 51 18.05 3.78 -6.26
N LEU A 52 16.95 3.07 -6.44
CA LEU A 52 16.82 1.68 -5.95
C LEU A 52 17.74 0.72 -6.70
N SER A 53 18.11 1.01 -7.94
CA SER A 53 19.03 0.18 -8.73
C SER A 53 20.43 0.20 -8.14
N GLU A 54 20.95 1.35 -7.73
CA GLU A 54 22.24 1.48 -7.03
C GLU A 54 22.20 0.80 -5.67
N ILE A 55 21.18 1.08 -4.85
CA ILE A 55 21.02 0.47 -3.53
C ILE A 55 21.04 -1.05 -3.61
N MET A 56 20.42 -1.64 -4.65
CA MET A 56 20.43 -3.09 -4.84
C MET A 56 21.77 -3.65 -5.34
N GLN A 57 22.57 -2.87 -6.05
CA GLN A 57 23.91 -3.26 -6.44
C GLN A 57 24.84 -3.31 -5.24
N GLU A 58 24.74 -2.30 -4.37
CA GLU A 58 25.52 -2.21 -3.14
C GLU A 58 25.09 -3.23 -2.07
N ASN A 59 23.82 -3.61 -2.06
CA ASN A 59 23.21 -4.51 -1.06
C ASN A 59 22.47 -5.66 -1.73
N PRO A 60 23.14 -6.78 -2.08
CA PRO A 60 22.51 -7.91 -2.76
C PRO A 60 21.29 -8.50 -2.03
N ASP A 61 21.29 -8.47 -0.69
CA ASP A 61 20.20 -8.98 0.15
C ASP A 61 19.04 -7.99 0.32
N TYR A 62 19.15 -6.80 -0.24
CA TYR A 62 18.14 -5.74 -0.08
C TYR A 62 16.73 -6.21 -0.36
N ARG A 63 16.55 -6.91 -1.49
CA ARG A 63 15.25 -7.40 -1.95
C ARG A 63 14.68 -8.46 -1.00
N GLU A 64 15.48 -9.41 -0.55
CA GLU A 64 15.04 -10.48 0.34
C GLU A 64 14.65 -9.93 1.71
N ARG A 65 15.42 -9.00 2.25
CA ARG A 65 15.05 -8.30 3.50
C ARG A 65 13.73 -7.55 3.38
N ARG A 66 13.44 -6.92 2.22
CA ARG A 66 12.17 -6.18 2.02
C ARG A 66 10.94 -7.08 2.00
N LYS A 67 11.07 -8.33 1.55
CA LYS A 67 9.95 -9.28 1.56
C LYS A 67 9.39 -9.55 2.95
N THR A 68 10.24 -9.55 3.96
CA THR A 68 9.90 -9.92 5.34
C THR A 68 9.84 -8.72 6.30
N THR A 69 10.22 -7.53 5.86
CA THR A 69 10.18 -6.32 6.69
C THR A 69 8.81 -5.66 6.58
N PRO A 70 8.03 -5.57 7.67
CA PRO A 70 6.75 -4.85 7.66
C PRO A 70 6.91 -3.34 7.45
N ALA A 71 5.79 -2.66 7.23
CA ALA A 71 5.64 -1.22 7.03
C ALA A 71 6.23 -0.71 5.72
N MET A 72 6.28 0.60 5.53
CA MET A 72 6.64 1.19 4.25
C MET A 72 8.08 1.64 4.19
N TYR A 73 8.84 1.03 3.31
CA TYR A 73 10.23 1.42 3.10
C TYR A 73 10.37 2.81 2.46
N LEU A 74 9.53 3.12 1.48
CA LEU A 74 9.53 4.42 0.81
C LEU A 74 8.68 5.47 1.52
N GLY A 75 8.19 5.19 2.73
CA GLY A 75 7.27 6.09 3.43
C GLY A 75 5.88 6.15 2.79
N SER A 76 5.03 6.99 3.34
CA SER A 76 3.65 7.19 2.90
C SER A 76 3.28 8.65 2.86
N CYS A 77 2.22 8.98 2.13
CA CYS A 77 1.57 10.27 2.20
C CYS A 77 0.04 10.12 2.18
N ARG A 78 -0.64 11.18 2.58
CA ARG A 78 -2.10 11.35 2.46
C ARG A 78 -2.44 12.51 1.53
N TYR A 79 -1.66 12.68 0.47
CA TYR A 79 -1.92 13.68 -0.54
C TYR A 79 -2.93 13.12 -1.55
N LYS A 80 -3.98 13.88 -1.81
CA LYS A 80 -4.98 13.57 -2.82
C LYS A 80 -4.80 14.56 -3.98
N LEU A 81 -4.50 14.03 -5.16
CA LEU A 81 -4.46 14.84 -6.36
C LEU A 81 -5.82 15.48 -6.61
N PRO A 82 -5.88 16.81 -6.89
CA PRO A 82 -7.10 17.46 -7.34
C PRO A 82 -7.61 16.82 -8.64
N ASP A 83 -8.80 17.19 -9.07
CA ASP A 83 -9.20 16.90 -10.44
C ASP A 83 -8.38 17.80 -11.39
N TYR A 84 -7.85 17.22 -12.47
CA TYR A 84 -7.02 17.98 -13.42
C TYR A 84 -7.83 19.03 -14.22
N LEU A 85 -9.16 18.95 -14.19
CA LEU A 85 -10.02 19.98 -14.74
C LEU A 85 -10.12 21.22 -13.84
N ASP A 86 -9.91 21.04 -12.53
CA ASP A 86 -9.92 22.12 -11.54
C ASP A 86 -8.51 22.72 -11.37
N ASP A 87 -7.49 21.87 -11.27
CA ASP A 87 -6.09 22.26 -11.09
C ASP A 87 -5.15 21.21 -11.71
N ASP A 88 -4.58 21.53 -12.85
CA ASP A 88 -3.63 20.67 -13.56
C ASP A 88 -2.16 20.88 -13.15
N SER A 89 -1.87 21.90 -12.36
CA SER A 89 -0.50 22.28 -12.00
C SER A 89 0.32 21.14 -11.35
N PRO A 90 -0.23 20.29 -10.44
CA PRO A 90 0.49 19.15 -9.91
C PRO A 90 0.81 18.11 -10.99
N TYR A 91 -0.08 17.92 -11.96
CA TYR A 91 0.13 16.99 -13.06
C TYR A 91 1.26 17.46 -13.97
N VAL A 92 1.21 18.71 -14.40
CA VAL A 92 2.27 19.32 -15.22
C VAL A 92 3.63 19.15 -14.55
N TYR A 93 3.71 19.38 -13.24
CA TYR A 93 4.95 19.21 -12.50
C TYR A 93 5.40 17.74 -12.45
N ILE A 94 4.49 16.79 -12.15
CA ILE A 94 4.79 15.35 -12.11
C ILE A 94 5.31 14.87 -13.47
N PHE A 95 4.65 15.25 -14.56
CA PHE A 95 5.06 14.85 -15.91
C PHE A 95 6.39 15.48 -16.33
N LYS A 96 6.68 16.71 -15.89
CA LYS A 96 8.01 17.33 -16.05
C LYS A 96 9.09 16.51 -15.33
N GLN A 97 8.82 16.03 -14.11
CA GLN A 97 9.75 15.14 -13.40
C GLN A 97 9.93 13.81 -14.14
N PHE A 98 8.85 13.22 -14.65
CA PHE A 98 8.93 11.99 -15.44
C PHE A 98 9.78 12.19 -16.72
N GLU A 99 9.69 13.33 -17.37
CA GLU A 99 10.53 13.67 -18.51
C GLU A 99 11.99 13.84 -18.09
N THR A 100 12.27 14.62 -17.05
CA THR A 100 13.61 14.90 -16.53
C THR A 100 14.37 13.62 -16.17
N TYR A 101 13.70 12.67 -15.51
CA TYR A 101 14.27 11.37 -15.10
C TYR A 101 14.04 10.26 -16.13
N GLN A 102 13.51 10.60 -17.31
CA GLN A 102 13.20 9.66 -18.39
C GLN A 102 12.33 8.46 -17.91
N ILE A 103 11.32 8.74 -17.12
CA ILE A 103 10.42 7.72 -16.56
C ILE A 103 9.42 7.27 -17.64
N GLY A 104 9.53 6.01 -18.06
CA GLY A 104 8.60 5.39 -18.99
C GLY A 104 7.47 4.60 -18.31
N ALA A 105 7.61 4.27 -17.03
CA ALA A 105 6.56 3.61 -16.26
C ALA A 105 6.59 4.05 -14.79
N PHE A 106 5.41 4.25 -14.22
CA PHE A 106 5.20 4.56 -12.82
C PHE A 106 4.35 3.47 -12.16
N PHE A 107 4.88 2.89 -11.07
CA PHE A 107 4.21 1.88 -10.26
C PHE A 107 3.80 2.52 -8.92
N TYR A 108 2.52 2.47 -8.57
CA TYR A 108 2.06 3.03 -7.31
C TYR A 108 1.40 1.95 -6.46
N ILE A 109 2.05 1.61 -5.35
CA ILE A 109 1.60 0.57 -4.42
C ILE A 109 0.78 1.24 -3.34
N GLY A 110 -0.50 0.90 -3.21
CA GLY A 110 -1.32 1.53 -2.19
C GLY A 110 -2.79 1.11 -2.18
N GLY A 111 -3.58 1.83 -1.40
CA GLY A 111 -5.02 1.63 -1.27
C GLY A 111 -5.83 2.37 -2.32
N ASN A 112 -7.12 2.56 -2.04
CA ASN A 112 -8.09 3.15 -2.97
C ASN A 112 -7.67 4.54 -3.49
N ASP A 113 -7.18 5.43 -2.61
CA ASP A 113 -6.73 6.78 -3.01
C ASP A 113 -5.49 6.71 -3.93
N SER A 114 -4.63 5.70 -3.76
CA SER A 114 -3.48 5.50 -4.64
C SER A 114 -3.91 5.00 -6.02
N MET A 115 -4.94 4.16 -6.08
CA MET A 115 -5.52 3.69 -7.35
C MET A 115 -6.25 4.84 -8.07
N ASP A 116 -6.96 5.71 -7.36
CA ASP A 116 -7.55 6.94 -7.90
C ASP A 116 -6.46 7.86 -8.49
N THR A 117 -5.35 8.03 -7.77
CA THR A 117 -4.19 8.79 -8.29
C THR A 117 -3.64 8.21 -9.59
N ILE A 118 -3.47 6.88 -9.66
CA ILE A 118 -3.02 6.20 -10.90
C ILE A 118 -3.99 6.43 -12.04
N LYS A 119 -5.29 6.32 -11.78
CA LYS A 119 -6.32 6.58 -12.78
C LYS A 119 -6.22 8.01 -13.32
N LYS A 120 -6.19 9.01 -12.44
CA LYS A 120 -6.08 10.43 -12.81
C LYS A 120 -4.82 10.73 -13.63
N LEU A 121 -3.67 10.19 -13.22
CA LEU A 121 -2.42 10.35 -13.98
C LEU A 121 -2.50 9.69 -15.37
N SER A 122 -3.12 8.51 -15.45
CA SER A 122 -3.32 7.82 -16.73
C SER A 122 -4.25 8.60 -17.66
N ASP A 123 -5.38 9.11 -17.14
CA ASP A 123 -6.35 9.90 -17.90
C ASP A 123 -5.70 11.20 -18.39
N PHE A 124 -4.94 11.90 -17.57
CA PHE A 124 -4.19 13.09 -17.96
C PHE A 124 -3.12 12.79 -19.01
N ALA A 125 -2.43 11.66 -18.91
CA ALA A 125 -1.46 11.23 -19.91
C ALA A 125 -2.10 11.01 -21.28
N ILE A 126 -3.26 10.37 -21.31
CA ILE A 126 -4.03 10.15 -22.56
C ILE A 126 -4.45 11.50 -23.15
N LEU A 127 -4.98 12.40 -22.31
CA LEU A 127 -5.43 13.72 -22.75
C LEU A 127 -4.30 14.56 -23.35
N THR A 128 -3.09 14.48 -22.77
CA THR A 128 -1.93 15.29 -23.16
C THR A 128 -0.98 14.57 -24.13
N GLY A 129 -1.32 13.37 -24.58
CA GLY A 129 -0.49 12.58 -25.52
C GLY A 129 0.82 12.06 -24.94
N GLN A 130 0.91 11.94 -23.62
CA GLN A 130 2.08 11.43 -22.92
C GLN A 130 2.20 9.90 -23.08
N LYS A 131 3.43 9.37 -23.05
CA LYS A 131 3.72 7.96 -23.36
C LYS A 131 3.98 7.08 -22.13
N GLN A 132 4.02 7.66 -20.94
CA GLN A 132 4.26 6.94 -19.69
C GLN A 132 3.16 5.91 -19.43
N LYS A 133 3.56 4.79 -18.81
CA LYS A 133 2.65 3.74 -18.37
C LYS A 133 2.41 3.85 -16.87
N PHE A 134 1.16 3.74 -16.46
CA PHE A 134 0.73 3.82 -15.07
C PHE A 134 0.21 2.47 -14.60
N LEU A 135 0.77 1.94 -13.52
CA LEU A 135 0.42 0.64 -12.97
C LEU A 135 0.11 0.77 -11.49
N GLY A 136 -1.14 0.54 -11.13
CA GLY A 136 -1.55 0.41 -9.73
C GLY A 136 -1.23 -0.99 -9.20
N VAL A 137 -0.63 -1.05 -8.02
CA VAL A 137 -0.39 -2.29 -7.28
C VAL A 137 -1.22 -2.23 -6.01
N PRO A 138 -2.43 -2.80 -5.99
CA PRO A 138 -3.34 -2.63 -4.88
C PRO A 138 -2.87 -3.39 -3.64
N LYS A 139 -3.08 -2.78 -2.47
CA LYS A 139 -2.97 -3.40 -1.16
C LYS A 139 -4.02 -2.82 -0.23
N THR A 140 -4.62 -3.65 0.60
CA THR A 140 -5.53 -3.26 1.66
C THR A 140 -5.66 -4.42 2.66
N ILE A 141 -5.85 -4.10 3.93
CA ILE A 141 -6.22 -5.09 4.96
C ILE A 141 -7.73 -5.30 5.02
N ASP A 142 -8.51 -4.44 4.36
CA ASP A 142 -9.97 -4.45 4.42
C ASP A 142 -10.58 -5.62 3.64
N ASN A 143 -9.80 -6.25 2.76
CA ASN A 143 -10.22 -7.34 1.86
C ASN A 143 -11.41 -6.96 0.97
N ASP A 144 -11.41 -5.72 0.49
CA ASP A 144 -12.50 -5.09 -0.25
C ASP A 144 -12.23 -4.93 -1.76
N LEU A 145 -11.27 -5.67 -2.31
CA LEU A 145 -10.99 -5.67 -3.75
C LEU A 145 -11.90 -6.67 -4.49
N ALA A 146 -12.52 -6.21 -5.56
CA ALA A 146 -13.31 -7.06 -6.43
C ALA A 146 -12.45 -8.19 -7.04
N LEU A 147 -13.05 -9.37 -7.23
CA LEU A 147 -12.43 -10.56 -7.83
C LEU A 147 -11.14 -11.01 -7.12
N THR A 148 -11.02 -10.72 -5.81
CA THR A 148 -9.84 -11.06 -5.01
C THR A 148 -10.30 -11.73 -3.72
N ASP A 149 -9.84 -12.96 -3.48
CA ASP A 149 -10.20 -13.72 -2.27
C ASP A 149 -9.48 -13.19 -1.04
N HIS A 150 -8.16 -12.93 -1.18
CA HIS A 150 -7.31 -12.43 -0.11
C HIS A 150 -6.44 -11.28 -0.59
N THR A 151 -6.69 -10.09 -0.07
CA THR A 151 -5.88 -8.92 -0.40
C THR A 151 -4.54 -8.92 0.34
N PRO A 152 -3.48 -8.34 -0.25
CA PRO A 152 -2.17 -8.25 0.39
C PRO A 152 -2.22 -7.47 1.71
N GLY A 153 -1.96 -8.18 2.83
CA GLY A 153 -2.01 -7.63 4.19
C GLY A 153 -3.21 -8.09 5.02
N PHE A 154 -4.30 -8.58 4.40
CA PHE A 154 -5.50 -9.03 5.10
C PHE A 154 -5.21 -10.19 6.07
N GLY A 155 -4.58 -11.28 5.60
CA GLY A 155 -4.32 -12.45 6.43
C GLY A 155 -3.46 -12.15 7.67
N SER A 156 -2.44 -11.29 7.54
CA SER A 156 -1.61 -10.85 8.66
C SER A 156 -2.41 -9.99 9.65
N ALA A 157 -3.26 -9.09 9.15
CA ALA A 157 -4.12 -8.26 9.99
C ALA A 157 -5.16 -9.10 10.74
N ALA A 158 -5.82 -10.03 10.06
CA ALA A 158 -6.80 -10.93 10.68
C ALA A 158 -6.16 -11.80 11.79
N LYS A 159 -4.96 -12.34 11.54
CA LYS A 159 -4.20 -13.09 12.55
C LYS A 159 -3.85 -12.23 13.75
N TYR A 160 -3.38 -11.00 13.54
CA TYR A 160 -3.05 -10.07 14.61
C TYR A 160 -4.27 -9.72 15.47
N ILE A 161 -5.38 -9.36 14.83
CA ILE A 161 -6.64 -9.05 15.51
C ILE A 161 -7.11 -10.24 16.33
N GLY A 162 -7.10 -11.45 15.76
CA GLY A 162 -7.50 -12.65 16.46
C GLY A 162 -6.64 -12.96 17.69
N ALA A 163 -5.32 -12.79 17.59
CA ALA A 163 -4.40 -12.98 18.73
C ALA A 163 -4.66 -11.94 19.84
N SER A 164 -4.70 -10.65 19.47
CA SER A 164 -4.94 -9.56 20.43
C SER A 164 -6.30 -9.67 21.12
N THR A 165 -7.33 -10.07 20.38
CA THR A 165 -8.66 -10.24 20.99
C THR A 165 -8.69 -11.40 21.98
N LYS A 166 -7.97 -12.50 21.72
CA LYS A 166 -7.83 -13.59 22.72
C LYS A 166 -7.21 -13.09 24.01
N GLU A 167 -6.19 -12.27 23.93
CA GLU A 167 -5.53 -11.68 25.09
C GLU A 167 -6.50 -10.79 25.87
N VAL A 168 -7.19 -9.88 25.19
CA VAL A 168 -8.19 -8.97 25.78
C VAL A 168 -9.32 -9.74 26.46
N ILE A 169 -9.86 -10.80 25.85
CA ILE A 169 -10.92 -11.63 26.42
C ILE A 169 -10.43 -12.31 27.72
N ARG A 170 -9.23 -12.88 27.71
CA ARG A 170 -8.66 -13.54 28.88
C ARG A 170 -8.42 -12.58 30.03
N ASP A 171 -7.92 -11.39 29.74
CA ASP A 171 -7.74 -10.33 30.73
C ASP A 171 -9.09 -9.91 31.32
N ALA A 172 -10.10 -9.65 30.51
CA ALA A 172 -11.44 -9.32 30.93
C ALA A 172 -12.07 -10.42 31.81
N GLN A 173 -11.90 -11.71 31.44
CA GLN A 173 -12.38 -12.84 32.24
C GLN A 173 -11.72 -12.90 33.61
N GLY A 174 -10.43 -12.59 33.71
CA GLY A 174 -9.70 -12.52 34.96
C GLY A 174 -10.23 -11.45 35.93
N LEU A 175 -10.83 -10.38 35.42
CA LEU A 175 -11.40 -9.28 36.18
C LEU A 175 -12.90 -9.46 36.48
N THR A 176 -13.57 -10.41 35.86
CA THR A 176 -15.01 -10.64 36.02
C THR A 176 -15.30 -11.56 37.18
N TYR A 177 -15.55 -10.98 38.39
CA TYR A 177 -15.88 -11.75 39.57
C TYR A 177 -17.21 -11.34 40.25
N LYS A 178 -17.70 -10.13 40.05
CA LYS A 178 -18.98 -9.65 40.63
C LYS A 178 -19.94 -9.10 39.60
N LYS A 179 -19.44 -8.58 38.47
CA LYS A 179 -20.23 -7.97 37.40
C LYS A 179 -19.69 -8.45 36.08
N SER A 180 -20.60 -8.64 35.10
CA SER A 180 -20.22 -8.92 33.72
C SER A 180 -19.46 -7.72 33.13
N MET A 181 -18.40 -7.99 32.39
CA MET A 181 -17.64 -6.99 31.66
C MET A 181 -18.01 -7.08 30.17
N ILE A 182 -18.23 -5.94 29.54
CA ILE A 182 -18.44 -5.80 28.09
C ILE A 182 -17.20 -5.15 27.53
N THR A 183 -16.56 -5.78 26.56
CA THR A 183 -15.43 -5.24 25.82
C THR A 183 -15.85 -5.00 24.39
N ILE A 184 -15.70 -3.78 23.92
CA ILE A 184 -15.97 -3.39 22.51
C ILE A 184 -14.62 -3.10 21.86
N MET A 185 -14.34 -3.83 20.74
CA MET A 185 -13.12 -3.65 19.97
C MET A 185 -13.47 -3.15 18.57
N GLU A 186 -13.04 -1.93 18.26
CA GLU A 186 -13.14 -1.37 16.92
C GLU A 186 -11.95 -1.82 16.06
N VAL A 187 -12.24 -2.36 14.88
CA VAL A 187 -11.25 -2.77 13.88
C VAL A 187 -11.48 -2.07 12.56
N MET A 188 -10.46 -1.95 11.74
CA MET A 188 -10.57 -1.37 10.40
C MET A 188 -11.42 -2.28 9.49
N GLY A 189 -11.85 -1.73 8.35
CA GLY A 189 -12.58 -2.47 7.31
C GLY A 189 -13.74 -1.68 6.71
N ARG A 190 -14.03 -0.50 7.22
CA ARG A 190 -15.16 0.35 6.74
C ARG A 190 -16.45 -0.49 6.62
N ASN A 191 -16.97 -0.65 5.40
CA ASN A 191 -18.22 -1.38 5.12
C ASN A 191 -17.97 -2.87 4.79
N ALA A 192 -16.72 -3.32 4.68
CA ALA A 192 -16.41 -4.69 4.23
C ALA A 192 -16.62 -5.75 5.31
N GLY A 193 -16.29 -5.44 6.56
CA GLY A 193 -16.51 -6.34 7.71
C GLY A 193 -15.65 -7.62 7.75
N TRP A 194 -14.76 -7.85 6.78
CA TRP A 194 -13.96 -9.08 6.70
C TRP A 194 -13.03 -9.31 7.87
N LEU A 195 -12.42 -8.25 8.42
CA LEU A 195 -11.55 -8.35 9.60
C LEU A 195 -12.35 -8.75 10.84
N THR A 196 -13.56 -8.22 11.01
CA THR A 196 -14.48 -8.57 12.09
C THR A 196 -15.01 -9.99 11.92
N GLY A 197 -15.43 -10.38 10.70
CA GLY A 197 -15.91 -11.71 10.39
C GLY A 197 -14.84 -12.80 10.54
N GLY A 198 -13.60 -12.53 10.11
CA GLY A 198 -12.47 -13.44 10.28
C GLY A 198 -12.16 -13.73 11.75
N PHE A 199 -12.46 -12.78 12.64
CA PHE A 199 -12.36 -12.97 14.08
C PHE A 199 -13.46 -13.89 14.63
N SER A 200 -14.72 -13.73 14.23
CA SER A 200 -15.85 -14.52 14.74
C SER A 200 -15.68 -16.01 14.44
N SER A 201 -15.04 -16.39 13.36
CA SER A 201 -14.73 -17.78 13.01
C SER A 201 -13.71 -18.45 13.96
N LEU A 202 -12.90 -17.68 14.67
CA LEU A 202 -11.95 -18.19 15.67
C LEU A 202 -12.60 -18.48 17.04
N PHE A 203 -13.84 -18.07 17.24
CA PHE A 203 -14.62 -18.24 18.47
C PHE A 203 -16.04 -18.71 18.18
N PRO A 204 -16.22 -19.93 17.64
CA PRO A 204 -17.52 -20.43 17.19
C PRO A 204 -18.58 -20.52 18.31
N ASN A 205 -18.19 -20.44 19.58
CA ASN A 205 -19.09 -20.53 20.73
C ASN A 205 -19.29 -19.18 21.48
N GLN A 206 -18.73 -18.09 20.96
CA GLN A 206 -18.94 -16.74 21.50
C GLN A 206 -19.63 -15.92 20.41
N ALA A 207 -20.96 -15.80 20.52
CA ALA A 207 -21.71 -14.98 19.59
C ALA A 207 -21.14 -13.53 19.58
N PRO A 208 -20.89 -12.96 18.41
CA PRO A 208 -20.67 -11.52 18.33
C PRO A 208 -21.98 -10.84 18.79
N VAL A 209 -21.87 -9.95 19.74
CA VAL A 209 -22.95 -9.06 20.13
C VAL A 209 -22.98 -7.88 19.17
#